data_344a729c3736b113bd20fd61f19c6ccd
#
_entry.id   344a729c3736b113bd20fd61f19c6ccd
#
_cell.length_a   1.000
_cell.length_b   1.000
_cell.length_c   1.000
_cell.angle_alpha   90.00
_cell.angle_beta   90.00
_cell.angle_gamma   90.00
#
_symmetry.space_group_name_H-M   'P 1'
#
loop_
_entity.id
_entity.type
_entity.pdbx_description
1 polymer ?
#
loop_
_entity_poly.entity_id
_entity_poly.type
_entity_poly.pdbx_seq_one_letter_code
_entity_poly.pdbx_strand_id
1 'polypeptide(L)'
;MIGRNELCPCGSGKKYKKCCLQKNQSIEFTRNKILYAKGLYENMENKIYEYARSSSFYGDRVKAIQQFHISQDSNLKIDKLYNTYFINDYKTINGNTIIERFADNNKLTLNKSQRNVLLSMIKSNIGIFKIEDINATKTILRDYFTDNKITVEDVNL
;
A
#
# COMPACT_ATOMS: atom_id res chain seq x y z
N MET A 1 -32.66 -15.40 12.30
CA MET A 1 -31.73 -15.58 11.16
C MET A 1 -32.59 -15.74 9.90
N ILE A 2 -32.38 -14.97 8.84
CA ILE A 2 -33.22 -14.99 7.62
C ILE A 2 -32.83 -16.19 6.76
N GLY A 3 -33.85 -16.96 6.33
CA GLY A 3 -33.65 -18.09 5.43
C GLY A 3 -33.26 -17.67 4.02
N ARG A 4 -32.37 -18.43 3.34
CA ARG A 4 -31.85 -18.11 1.99
C ARG A 4 -32.94 -17.88 0.94
N ASN A 5 -34.09 -18.52 1.10
CA ASN A 5 -35.22 -18.48 0.16
C ASN A 5 -36.29 -17.45 0.54
N GLU A 6 -36.23 -16.85 1.73
CA GLU A 6 -37.13 -15.80 2.18
C GLU A 6 -36.95 -14.49 1.41
N LEU A 7 -37.96 -13.61 1.46
CA LEU A 7 -37.88 -12.28 0.88
C LEU A 7 -36.77 -11.47 1.56
N CYS A 8 -36.03 -10.73 0.77
CA CYS A 8 -34.91 -9.93 1.29
C CYS A 8 -35.42 -8.77 2.15
N PRO A 9 -34.87 -8.56 3.35
CA PRO A 9 -35.32 -7.51 4.28
C PRO A 9 -35.01 -6.09 3.78
N CYS A 10 -34.21 -5.94 2.71
CA CYS A 10 -33.94 -4.63 2.10
C CYS A 10 -35.10 -4.04 1.28
N GLY A 11 -36.26 -4.74 1.22
CA GLY A 11 -37.44 -4.27 0.49
C GLY A 11 -37.37 -4.46 -1.03
N SER A 12 -36.36 -5.13 -1.57
CA SER A 12 -36.18 -5.31 -3.03
C SER A 12 -37.18 -6.27 -3.70
N GLY A 13 -38.01 -6.99 -2.92
CA GLY A 13 -38.87 -8.04 -3.43
C GLY A 13 -38.18 -9.32 -3.92
N LYS A 14 -36.83 -9.37 -3.89
CA LYS A 14 -36.03 -10.52 -4.31
C LYS A 14 -35.82 -11.49 -3.13
N LYS A 15 -35.58 -12.78 -3.44
CA LYS A 15 -35.11 -13.74 -2.42
C LYS A 15 -33.77 -13.33 -1.84
N TYR A 16 -33.55 -13.50 -0.53
CA TYR A 16 -32.35 -13.11 0.18
C TYR A 16 -31.08 -13.62 -0.51
N LYS A 17 -31.04 -14.88 -0.96
CA LYS A 17 -29.89 -15.48 -1.68
C LYS A 17 -29.55 -14.79 -3.01
N LYS A 18 -30.51 -14.11 -3.66
CA LYS A 18 -30.34 -13.38 -4.94
C LYS A 18 -30.23 -11.87 -4.74
N CYS A 19 -30.06 -11.41 -3.53
CA CYS A 19 -29.99 -10.00 -3.16
C CYS A 19 -28.87 -9.76 -2.15
N CYS A 20 -29.19 -9.41 -0.91
CA CYS A 20 -28.20 -9.01 0.10
C CYS A 20 -27.21 -10.13 0.45
N LEU A 21 -27.59 -11.40 0.44
CA LEU A 21 -26.64 -12.48 0.70
C LEU A 21 -25.51 -12.52 -0.33
N GLN A 22 -25.84 -12.43 -1.61
CA GLN A 22 -24.83 -12.42 -2.69
C GLN A 22 -23.95 -11.16 -2.63
N LYS A 23 -24.57 -10.00 -2.37
CA LYS A 23 -23.83 -8.73 -2.20
C LYS A 23 -22.86 -8.80 -1.02
N ASN A 24 -23.30 -9.30 0.13
CA ASN A 24 -22.46 -9.40 1.32
C ASN A 24 -21.30 -10.39 1.11
N GLN A 25 -21.55 -11.53 0.47
CA GLN A 25 -20.49 -12.49 0.12
C GLN A 25 -19.45 -11.89 -0.82
N SER A 26 -19.87 -11.08 -1.80
CA SER A 26 -18.97 -10.37 -2.71
C SER A 26 -18.11 -9.33 -1.96
N ILE A 27 -18.69 -8.57 -1.04
CA ILE A 27 -17.98 -7.60 -0.22
C ILE A 27 -16.96 -8.31 0.68
N GLU A 28 -17.36 -9.39 1.34
CA GLU A 28 -16.48 -10.16 2.22
C GLU A 28 -15.31 -10.79 1.46
N PHE A 29 -15.55 -11.33 0.26
CA PHE A 29 -14.50 -11.85 -0.62
C PHE A 29 -13.48 -10.76 -0.98
N THR A 30 -13.97 -9.58 -1.38
CA THR A 30 -13.11 -8.43 -1.71
C THR A 30 -12.31 -7.99 -0.50
N ARG A 31 -12.95 -7.87 0.67
CA ARG A 31 -12.29 -7.52 1.93
C ARG A 31 -11.15 -8.49 2.28
N ASN A 32 -11.40 -9.80 2.19
CA ASN A 32 -10.37 -10.80 2.48
C ASN A 32 -9.20 -10.72 1.51
N LYS A 33 -9.46 -10.44 0.23
CA LYS A 33 -8.40 -10.21 -0.78
C LYS A 33 -7.54 -8.99 -0.44
N ILE A 34 -8.17 -7.89 -0.01
CA ILE A 34 -7.46 -6.65 0.38
C ILE A 34 -6.61 -6.90 1.63
N LEU A 35 -7.16 -7.57 2.66
CA LEU A 35 -6.42 -7.90 3.87
C LEU A 35 -5.20 -8.79 3.60
N TYR A 36 -5.35 -9.77 2.70
CA TYR A 36 -4.23 -10.59 2.26
C TYR A 36 -3.15 -9.77 1.56
N ALA A 37 -3.53 -8.89 0.64
CA ALA A 37 -2.59 -8.00 -0.06
C ALA A 37 -1.87 -7.05 0.90
N LYS A 38 -2.59 -6.49 1.88
CA LYS A 38 -2.04 -5.64 2.94
C LYS A 38 -1.00 -6.40 3.77
N GLY A 39 -1.30 -7.62 4.21
CA GLY A 39 -0.34 -8.44 4.96
C GLY A 39 0.93 -8.77 4.16
N LEU A 40 0.80 -9.01 2.85
CA LEU A 40 1.97 -9.17 1.96
C LEU A 40 2.79 -7.88 1.86
N TYR A 41 2.14 -6.73 1.73
CA TYR A 41 2.80 -5.43 1.67
C TYR A 41 3.58 -5.16 2.95
N GLU A 42 2.94 -5.29 4.12
CA GLU A 42 3.57 -5.08 5.43
C GLU A 42 4.76 -6.02 5.66
N ASN A 43 4.64 -7.28 5.24
CA ASN A 43 5.75 -8.25 5.32
C ASN A 43 6.94 -7.81 4.44
N MET A 44 6.67 -7.34 3.22
CA MET A 44 7.72 -6.84 2.32
C MET A 44 8.34 -5.54 2.86
N GLU A 45 7.54 -4.62 3.35
CA GLU A 45 8.00 -3.38 3.97
C GLU A 45 8.97 -3.68 5.13
N ASN A 46 8.61 -4.58 6.04
CA ASN A 46 9.47 -4.98 7.15
C ASN A 46 10.82 -5.57 6.67
N LYS A 47 10.80 -6.44 5.66
CA LYS A 47 12.03 -7.01 5.08
C LYS A 47 12.94 -5.95 4.47
N ILE A 48 12.37 -4.97 3.79
CA ILE A 48 13.12 -3.86 3.20
C ILE A 48 13.69 -2.96 4.29
N TYR A 49 12.94 -2.68 5.36
CA TYR A 49 13.43 -1.93 6.52
C TYR A 49 14.61 -2.63 7.19
N GLU A 50 14.54 -3.93 7.44
CA GLU A 50 15.65 -4.68 8.01
C GLU A 50 16.88 -4.65 7.09
N TYR A 51 16.70 -4.81 5.80
CA TYR A 51 17.78 -4.70 4.83
C TYR A 51 18.42 -3.29 4.84
N ALA A 52 17.62 -2.23 4.87
CA ALA A 52 18.06 -0.84 4.91
C ALA A 52 18.85 -0.49 6.18
N ARG A 53 18.63 -1.21 7.29
CA ARG A 53 19.35 -1.05 8.57
C ARG A 53 20.72 -1.72 8.60
N SER A 54 21.05 -2.54 7.62
CA SER A 54 22.35 -3.23 7.61
C SER A 54 23.52 -2.25 7.67
N SER A 55 24.64 -2.69 8.17
CA SER A 55 25.87 -1.89 8.30
C SER A 55 26.40 -1.41 6.94
N SER A 56 26.11 -2.15 5.86
CA SER A 56 26.52 -1.77 4.50
C SER A 56 25.95 -0.43 4.04
N PHE A 57 24.87 0.05 4.64
CA PHE A 57 24.25 1.34 4.31
C PHE A 57 24.52 2.44 5.34
N TYR A 58 25.46 2.25 6.26
CA TYR A 58 25.74 3.26 7.30
C TYR A 58 26.11 4.61 6.69
N GLY A 59 27.07 4.64 5.75
CA GLY A 59 27.48 5.86 5.08
C GLY A 59 26.38 6.53 4.24
N ASP A 60 25.54 5.70 3.59
CA ASP A 60 24.38 6.19 2.83
C ASP A 60 23.34 6.83 3.77
N ARG A 61 23.07 6.23 4.94
CA ARG A 61 22.16 6.82 5.93
C ARG A 61 22.62 8.18 6.44
N VAL A 62 23.93 8.33 6.74
CA VAL A 62 24.48 9.61 7.19
C VAL A 62 24.28 10.69 6.12
N LYS A 63 24.56 10.38 4.85
CA LYS A 63 24.36 11.32 3.74
C LYS A 63 22.88 11.64 3.51
N ALA A 64 22.02 10.62 3.57
CA ALA A 64 20.59 10.79 3.40
C ALA A 64 19.97 11.71 4.47
N ILE A 65 20.40 11.58 5.75
CA ILE A 65 19.97 12.49 6.82
C ILE A 65 20.37 13.93 6.52
N GLN A 66 21.59 14.16 6.02
CA GLN A 66 22.08 15.50 5.66
C GLN A 66 21.29 16.12 4.50
N GLN A 67 20.80 15.30 3.57
CA GLN A 67 19.99 15.74 2.44
C GLN A 67 18.50 15.91 2.79
N PHE A 68 18.04 15.21 3.81
CA PHE A 68 16.64 15.22 4.24
C PHE A 68 16.38 16.41 5.16
N HIS A 69 16.23 17.62 4.55
CA HIS A 69 15.98 18.85 5.29
C HIS A 69 14.58 18.85 5.92
N ILE A 70 14.51 18.58 7.22
CA ILE A 70 13.31 18.82 8.01
C ILE A 70 13.52 20.06 8.87
N SER A 71 12.56 20.99 8.85
CA SER A 71 12.51 22.06 9.84
C SER A 71 12.32 21.45 11.24
N GLN A 72 13.11 21.88 12.22
CA GLN A 72 13.07 21.37 13.61
C GLN A 72 11.68 21.56 14.30
N ASP A 73 10.79 22.34 13.70
CA ASP A 73 9.45 22.65 14.22
C ASP A 73 8.35 21.67 13.80
N SER A 74 8.67 20.59 13.07
CA SER A 74 7.63 19.66 12.64
C SER A 74 7.36 18.60 13.71
N ASN A 75 6.15 18.64 14.31
CA ASN A 75 5.57 17.56 15.13
C ASN A 75 5.20 16.29 14.30
N LEU A 76 5.66 16.20 13.08
CA LEU A 76 5.45 15.05 12.21
C LEU A 76 6.33 13.89 12.68
N LYS A 77 5.86 12.66 12.47
CA LYS A 77 6.62 11.42 12.70
C LYS A 77 7.78 11.34 11.68
N ILE A 78 8.80 12.15 11.94
CA ILE A 78 9.99 12.37 11.12
C ILE A 78 10.64 11.03 10.71
N ASP A 79 10.72 10.08 11.65
CA ASP A 79 11.32 8.77 11.39
C ASP A 79 10.63 8.00 10.25
N LYS A 80 9.32 8.04 10.17
CA LYS A 80 8.58 7.35 9.10
C LYS A 80 8.80 8.01 7.75
N LEU A 81 8.76 9.35 7.68
CA LEU A 81 9.00 10.09 6.45
C LEU A 81 10.43 9.92 5.97
N TYR A 82 11.41 10.04 6.86
CA TYR A 82 12.80 9.81 6.55
C TYR A 82 13.05 8.40 6.03
N ASN A 83 12.51 7.37 6.69
CA ASN A 83 12.68 5.99 6.25
C ASN A 83 12.06 5.75 4.86
N THR A 84 10.89 6.34 4.59
CA THR A 84 10.26 6.27 3.27
C THR A 84 11.14 6.91 2.20
N TYR A 85 11.66 8.12 2.46
CA TYR A 85 12.61 8.80 1.57
C TYR A 85 13.88 7.97 1.36
N PHE A 86 14.51 7.48 2.44
CA PHE A 86 15.76 6.73 2.36
C PHE A 86 15.62 5.46 1.54
N ILE A 87 14.51 4.76 1.68
CA ILE A 87 14.27 3.50 0.98
C ILE A 87 13.92 3.70 -0.49
N ASN A 88 13.05 4.66 -0.80
CA ASN A 88 12.43 4.77 -2.12
C ASN A 88 13.04 5.85 -3.01
N ASP A 89 13.59 6.92 -2.43
CA ASP A 89 13.99 8.12 -3.20
C ASP A 89 15.49 8.39 -3.15
N TYR A 90 16.15 8.14 -2.00
CA TYR A 90 17.57 8.34 -1.86
C TYR A 90 18.36 7.42 -2.81
N LYS A 91 19.24 8.02 -3.61
CA LYS A 91 20.15 7.27 -4.49
C LYS A 91 21.47 6.99 -3.77
N THR A 92 21.81 5.71 -3.59
CA THR A 92 23.12 5.29 -3.09
C THR A 92 24.25 5.70 -4.04
N ILE A 93 25.50 5.56 -3.62
CA ILE A 93 26.66 5.86 -4.46
C ILE A 93 26.65 5.12 -5.82
N ASN A 94 25.95 4.00 -5.91
CA ASN A 94 25.81 3.22 -7.14
C ASN A 94 24.63 3.68 -8.02
N GLY A 95 23.91 4.74 -7.64
CA GLY A 95 22.81 5.31 -8.40
C GLY A 95 21.46 4.62 -8.20
N ASN A 96 21.40 3.51 -7.46
CA ASN A 96 20.16 2.76 -7.19
C ASN A 96 19.59 3.14 -5.83
N THR A 97 18.26 3.06 -5.67
CA THR A 97 17.61 3.17 -4.37
C THR A 97 17.82 1.90 -3.53
N ILE A 98 17.55 2.00 -2.23
CA ILE A 98 17.65 0.84 -1.32
C ILE A 98 16.67 -0.26 -1.73
N ILE A 99 15.44 0.10 -2.13
CA ILE A 99 14.43 -0.88 -2.57
C ILE A 99 14.83 -1.58 -3.88
N GLU A 100 15.45 -0.87 -4.83
CA GLU A 100 16.00 -1.46 -6.06
C GLU A 100 17.12 -2.47 -5.74
N ARG A 101 18.04 -2.10 -4.84
CA ARG A 101 19.11 -3.01 -4.39
C ARG A 101 18.58 -4.22 -3.62
N PHE A 102 17.55 -4.04 -2.79
CA PHE A 102 16.87 -5.15 -2.14
C PHE A 102 16.28 -6.11 -3.16
N ALA A 103 15.63 -5.58 -4.19
CA ALA A 103 15.03 -6.40 -5.26
C ALA A 103 16.08 -7.23 -6.00
N ASP A 104 17.20 -6.63 -6.35
CA ASP A 104 18.29 -7.33 -7.06
C ASP A 104 18.91 -8.43 -6.20
N ASN A 105 19.16 -8.18 -4.92
CA ASN A 105 19.79 -9.13 -4.01
C ASN A 105 18.86 -10.30 -3.62
N ASN A 106 17.54 -10.13 -3.72
CA ASN A 106 16.56 -11.12 -3.27
C ASN A 106 15.77 -11.78 -4.42
N LYS A 107 16.19 -11.62 -5.65
CA LYS A 107 15.50 -12.15 -6.85
C LYS A 107 15.12 -13.63 -6.74
N LEU A 108 16.00 -14.47 -6.18
CA LEU A 108 15.82 -15.92 -6.12
C LEU A 108 15.08 -16.40 -4.87
N THR A 109 15.04 -15.58 -3.82
CA THR A 109 14.46 -15.95 -2.51
C THR A 109 12.98 -15.59 -2.37
N LEU A 110 12.51 -14.62 -3.15
CA LEU A 110 11.13 -14.17 -3.12
C LEU A 110 10.21 -15.05 -3.98
N ASN A 111 9.04 -15.41 -3.44
CA ASN A 111 8.00 -16.06 -4.23
C ASN A 111 7.32 -15.08 -5.20
N LYS A 112 6.44 -15.60 -6.08
CA LYS A 112 5.76 -14.80 -7.12
C LYS A 112 4.94 -13.63 -6.53
N SER A 113 4.18 -13.87 -5.46
CA SER A 113 3.34 -12.84 -4.84
C SER A 113 4.19 -11.73 -4.22
N GLN A 114 5.27 -12.08 -3.53
CA GLN A 114 6.23 -11.14 -2.95
C GLN A 114 6.91 -10.30 -4.02
N ARG A 115 7.34 -10.92 -5.13
CA ARG A 115 7.91 -10.17 -6.27
C ARG A 115 6.94 -9.18 -6.88
N ASN A 116 5.67 -9.56 -7.04
CA ASN A 116 4.65 -8.66 -7.58
C ASN A 116 4.43 -7.44 -6.66
N VAL A 117 4.35 -7.66 -5.35
CA VAL A 117 4.24 -6.56 -4.37
C VAL A 117 5.46 -5.66 -4.42
N LEU A 118 6.67 -6.23 -4.41
CA LEU A 118 7.92 -5.47 -4.49
C LEU A 118 8.01 -4.61 -5.76
N LEU A 119 7.63 -5.16 -6.91
CA LEU A 119 7.58 -4.40 -8.18
C LEU A 119 6.55 -3.25 -8.12
N SER A 120 5.42 -3.45 -7.46
CA SER A 120 4.43 -2.39 -7.24
C SER A 120 4.97 -1.30 -6.31
N MET A 121 5.71 -1.67 -5.26
CA MET A 121 6.38 -0.71 -4.36
C MET A 121 7.43 0.12 -5.09
N ILE A 122 8.26 -0.50 -5.93
CA ILE A 122 9.28 0.21 -6.75
C ILE A 122 8.65 1.21 -7.71
N LYS A 123 7.46 0.89 -8.23
CA LYS A 123 6.72 1.76 -9.16
C LYS A 123 5.82 2.78 -8.48
N SER A 124 5.75 2.77 -7.14
CA SER A 124 4.91 3.72 -6.41
C SER A 124 5.48 5.13 -6.50
N ASN A 125 4.60 6.11 -6.60
CA ASN A 125 4.95 7.53 -6.63
C ASN A 125 4.23 8.25 -5.50
N ILE A 126 4.88 9.27 -4.94
CA ILE A 126 4.24 10.23 -4.04
C ILE A 126 3.45 11.22 -4.90
N GLY A 127 2.21 11.51 -4.52
CA GLY A 127 1.35 12.45 -5.21
C GLY A 127 0.41 13.20 -4.27
N ILE A 128 -0.20 14.26 -4.77
CA ILE A 128 -1.28 14.99 -4.11
C ILE A 128 -2.58 14.60 -4.80
N PHE A 129 -3.51 14.09 -4.02
CA PHE A 129 -4.76 13.55 -4.56
C PHE A 129 -5.97 14.22 -3.90
N LYS A 130 -6.96 14.56 -4.73
CA LYS A 130 -8.29 14.92 -4.27
C LYS A 130 -9.12 13.65 -4.13
N ILE A 131 -9.81 13.49 -2.99
CA ILE A 131 -10.77 12.42 -2.79
C ILE A 131 -12.06 12.82 -3.52
N GLU A 132 -12.51 12.01 -4.48
CA GLU A 132 -13.74 12.23 -5.22
C GLU A 132 -14.93 11.43 -4.68
N ASP A 133 -14.66 10.19 -4.25
CA ASP A 133 -15.70 9.29 -3.75
C ASP A 133 -15.11 8.29 -2.76
N ILE A 134 -15.89 7.91 -1.76
CA ILE A 134 -15.54 6.89 -0.75
C ILE A 134 -16.72 5.94 -0.57
N ASN A 135 -16.45 4.67 -0.63
CA ASN A 135 -17.41 3.63 -0.25
C ASN A 135 -16.74 2.56 0.63
N ALA A 136 -17.51 1.52 1.02
CA ALA A 136 -17.07 0.52 2.00
C ALA A 136 -15.73 -0.21 1.68
N THR A 137 -15.28 -0.22 0.43
CA THR A 137 -14.09 -0.97 -0.01
C THR A 137 -13.24 -0.22 -1.02
N LYS A 138 -13.65 0.99 -1.43
CA LYS A 138 -12.97 1.73 -2.49
C LYS A 138 -13.00 3.22 -2.22
N THR A 139 -11.90 3.87 -2.56
CA THR A 139 -11.78 5.33 -2.62
C THR A 139 -11.37 5.71 -4.04
N ILE A 140 -12.08 6.66 -4.62
CA ILE A 140 -11.70 7.24 -5.91
C ILE A 140 -10.90 8.51 -5.63
N LEU A 141 -9.67 8.51 -6.10
CA LEU A 141 -8.74 9.62 -6.00
C LEU A 141 -8.54 10.25 -7.37
N ARG A 142 -8.41 11.56 -7.41
CA ARG A 142 -7.96 12.30 -8.59
C ARG A 142 -6.60 12.92 -8.30
N ASP A 143 -5.62 12.60 -9.11
CA ASP A 143 -4.29 13.20 -9.05
C ASP A 143 -4.39 14.70 -9.37
N TYR A 144 -3.83 15.54 -8.47
CA TYR A 144 -3.95 16.99 -8.59
C TYR A 144 -3.20 17.56 -9.80
N PHE A 145 -2.13 16.93 -10.23
CA PHE A 145 -1.27 17.44 -11.28
C PHE A 145 -1.60 16.86 -12.67
N THR A 146 -1.97 15.57 -12.70
CA THR A 146 -2.22 14.86 -13.98
C THR A 146 -3.68 14.70 -14.32
N ASP A 147 -4.60 15.04 -13.40
CA ASP A 147 -6.05 14.83 -13.48
C ASP A 147 -6.48 13.36 -13.65
N ASN A 148 -5.55 12.42 -13.49
CA ASN A 148 -5.84 11.00 -13.62
C ASN A 148 -6.66 10.49 -12.43
N LYS A 149 -7.62 9.61 -12.72
CA LYS A 149 -8.38 8.91 -11.67
C LYS A 149 -7.70 7.62 -11.28
N ILE A 150 -7.57 7.41 -9.96
CA ILE A 150 -7.02 6.21 -9.35
C ILE A 150 -8.06 5.64 -8.41
N THR A 151 -8.32 4.34 -8.50
CA THR A 151 -9.17 3.62 -7.54
C THR A 151 -8.28 2.90 -6.54
N VAL A 152 -8.42 3.26 -5.27
CA VAL A 152 -7.76 2.58 -4.15
C VAL A 152 -8.75 1.63 -3.49
N GLU A 153 -8.38 0.38 -3.33
CA GLU A 153 -9.14 -0.60 -2.56
C GLU A 153 -8.58 -0.67 -1.13
N ASP A 154 -9.36 -0.24 -0.14
CA ASP A 154 -9.00 -0.29 1.28
C ASP A 154 -10.22 -0.69 2.12
N VAL A 155 -9.95 -1.32 3.27
CA VAL A 155 -10.97 -1.74 4.24
C VAL A 155 -11.02 -0.85 5.50
N ASN A 156 -10.17 0.16 5.58
CA ASN A 156 -10.01 1.03 6.75
C ASN A 156 -10.40 2.49 6.49
N LEU A 157 -11.16 2.76 5.43
CA LEU A 157 -11.69 4.09 5.13
C LEU A 157 -13.07 4.28 5.72
#